data_62a8c5e074f7574cce02c8bb250ab5c5
#
_entry.id   62a8c5e074f7574cce02c8bb250ab5c5
#
_cell.length_a   1.000
_cell.length_b   1.000
_cell.length_c   1.000
_cell.angle_alpha   90.00
_cell.angle_beta   90.00
_cell.angle_gamma   90.00
#
_symmetry.space_group_name_H-M   'P 1'
#
loop_
_entity.id
_entity.type
_entity.pdbx_description
1 polymer ?
#
loop_
_entity_poly.entity_id
_entity_poly.type
_entity_poly.pdbx_seq_one_letter_code
_entity_poly.pdbx_strand_id
1 'polypeptide(L)'
;MKRLMLDTCVVVDMLLDFDGLDRSVVALLDDPENALCASFETMREFVVLFNNKKIFSRHWKQAEDVIRTVEEDLEIEFLPLRRHVGYTYSRLHLNEEQEHWDPSDHIIISHAITERLTLLSSDTRFWYYRNQGLDLVEY
;
A
#
# COMPACT_ATOMS: atom_id res chain seq x y z
N MET A 1 -15.30 -4.59 -12.09
CA MET A 1 -14.20 -5.00 -11.20
C MET A 1 -13.25 -3.84 -10.97
N LYS A 2 -12.95 -3.58 -9.72
CA LYS A 2 -12.04 -2.50 -9.35
C LYS A 2 -10.73 -3.09 -8.84
N ARG A 3 -9.61 -2.51 -9.25
CA ARG A 3 -8.30 -2.90 -8.72
C ARG A 3 -7.90 -1.88 -7.67
N LEU A 4 -7.73 -2.35 -6.45
CA LEU A 4 -7.35 -1.52 -5.31
C LEU A 4 -5.89 -1.79 -4.95
N MET A 5 -5.07 -0.76 -4.99
CA MET A 5 -3.72 -0.83 -4.44
C MET A 5 -3.79 -0.41 -2.98
N LEU A 6 -3.25 -1.26 -2.11
CA LEU A 6 -3.28 -1.02 -0.66
C LEU A 6 -1.96 -0.39 -0.22
N ASP A 7 -2.05 0.74 0.49
CA ASP A 7 -0.90 1.32 1.15
C ASP A 7 -0.38 0.35 2.24
N THR A 8 0.88 0.44 2.56
CA THR A 8 1.52 -0.47 3.53
C THR A 8 0.77 -0.51 4.87
N CYS A 9 0.33 0.66 5.35
CA CYS A 9 -0.41 0.71 6.63
C CYS A 9 -1.70 -0.11 6.60
N VAL A 10 -2.39 -0.15 5.47
CA VAL A 10 -3.62 -0.94 5.32
C VAL A 10 -3.31 -2.43 5.44
N VAL A 11 -2.28 -2.89 4.76
CA VAL A 11 -1.89 -4.31 4.78
C VAL A 11 -1.39 -4.71 6.16
N VAL A 12 -0.63 -3.84 6.83
CA VAL A 12 -0.20 -4.06 8.23
C VAL A 12 -1.42 -4.24 9.14
N ASP A 13 -2.42 -3.37 9.00
CA ASP A 13 -3.65 -3.46 9.79
C ASP A 13 -4.40 -4.77 9.51
N MET A 14 -4.45 -5.19 8.24
CA MET A 14 -5.07 -6.47 7.87
C MET A 14 -4.37 -7.66 8.53
N LEU A 15 -3.04 -7.59 8.65
CA LEU A 15 -2.24 -8.68 9.24
C LEU A 15 -2.34 -8.72 10.76
N LEU A 16 -2.37 -7.56 11.41
CA LEU A 16 -2.16 -7.46 12.86
C LEU A 16 -3.40 -7.00 13.63
N ASP A 17 -4.32 -6.27 13.00
CA ASP A 17 -5.48 -5.68 13.67
C ASP A 17 -6.65 -5.52 12.71
N PHE A 18 -7.06 -6.64 12.10
CA PHE A 18 -8.17 -6.63 11.13
C PHE A 18 -9.45 -6.05 11.75
N ASP A 19 -9.73 -6.41 13.00
CA ASP A 19 -10.94 -5.96 13.70
C ASP A 19 -10.95 -4.46 13.98
N GLY A 20 -9.79 -3.81 13.95
CA GLY A 20 -9.65 -2.37 14.12
C GLY A 20 -9.93 -1.57 12.87
N LEU A 21 -10.09 -2.24 11.71
CA LEU A 21 -10.37 -1.55 10.46
C LEU A 21 -11.79 -0.98 10.43
N ASP A 22 -11.92 0.17 9.79
CA ASP A 22 -13.22 0.80 9.54
C ASP A 22 -14.11 -0.14 8.73
N ARG A 23 -15.41 -0.17 9.05
CA ARG A 23 -16.38 -1.04 8.35
C ARG A 23 -16.46 -0.77 6.85
N SER A 24 -16.33 0.50 6.44
CA SER A 24 -16.35 0.85 5.02
C SER A 24 -15.15 0.28 4.29
N VAL A 25 -13.99 0.22 4.96
CA VAL A 25 -12.77 -0.38 4.43
C VAL A 25 -12.93 -1.89 4.32
N VAL A 26 -13.43 -2.53 5.38
CA VAL A 26 -13.67 -3.98 5.37
C VAL A 26 -14.60 -4.37 4.23
N ALA A 27 -15.65 -3.57 3.98
CA ALA A 27 -16.58 -3.82 2.88
C ALA A 27 -15.87 -3.79 1.52
N LEU A 28 -14.92 -2.88 1.33
CA LEU A 28 -14.12 -2.82 0.10
C LEU A 28 -13.19 -4.02 -0.04
N LEU A 29 -12.53 -4.41 1.06
CA LEU A 29 -11.57 -5.51 1.06
C LEU A 29 -12.23 -6.86 0.85
N ASP A 30 -13.46 -7.04 1.37
CA ASP A 30 -14.20 -8.28 1.27
C ASP A 30 -15.05 -8.39 0.00
N ASP A 31 -15.18 -7.32 -0.77
CA ASP A 31 -15.96 -7.34 -2.00
C ASP A 31 -15.28 -8.21 -3.06
N PRO A 32 -15.91 -9.32 -3.49
CA PRO A 32 -15.30 -10.20 -4.47
C PRO A 32 -15.13 -9.56 -5.85
N GLU A 33 -15.79 -8.43 -6.11
CA GLU A 33 -15.61 -7.69 -7.36
C GLU A 33 -14.31 -6.86 -7.36
N ASN A 34 -13.68 -6.68 -6.21
CA ASN A 34 -12.43 -5.95 -6.10
C ASN A 34 -11.23 -6.90 -6.11
N ALA A 35 -10.22 -6.57 -6.90
CA ALA A 35 -8.93 -7.26 -6.88
C ALA A 35 -7.95 -6.43 -6.06
N LEU A 36 -7.33 -7.07 -5.06
CA LEU A 36 -6.41 -6.40 -4.15
C LEU A 36 -4.97 -6.55 -4.65
N CYS A 37 -4.24 -5.46 -4.65
CA CYS A 37 -2.82 -5.48 -4.99
C CYS A 37 -2.05 -4.54 -4.07
N ALA A 38 -0.74 -4.65 -4.10
CA ALA A 38 0.17 -3.77 -3.38
C ALA A 38 1.41 -3.54 -4.25
N SER A 39 2.08 -2.42 -4.03
CA SER A 39 3.32 -2.11 -4.72
C SER A 39 4.44 -3.04 -4.24
N PHE A 40 5.40 -3.35 -5.13
CA PHE A 40 6.65 -3.98 -4.71
C PHE A 40 7.30 -3.18 -3.57
N GLU A 41 7.14 -1.87 -3.54
CA GLU A 41 7.67 -1.04 -2.44
C GLU A 41 7.10 -1.47 -1.10
N THR A 42 5.83 -1.83 -1.04
CA THR A 42 5.21 -2.37 0.18
C THR A 42 5.86 -3.70 0.58
N MET A 43 6.18 -4.56 -0.38
CA MET A 43 6.93 -5.80 -0.09
C MET A 43 8.28 -5.47 0.56
N ARG A 44 9.02 -4.51 -0.01
CA ARG A 44 10.31 -4.07 0.54
C ARG A 44 10.14 -3.56 1.97
N GLU A 45 9.11 -2.76 2.21
CA GLU A 45 8.84 -2.25 3.56
C GLU A 45 8.56 -3.35 4.56
N PHE A 46 7.83 -4.40 4.16
CA PHE A 46 7.58 -5.55 5.05
C PHE A 46 8.87 -6.25 5.45
N VAL A 47 9.80 -6.40 4.51
CA VAL A 47 11.11 -7.00 4.82
C VAL A 47 11.83 -6.14 5.86
N VAL A 48 11.84 -4.83 5.68
CA VAL A 48 12.48 -3.90 6.62
C VAL A 48 11.78 -3.96 7.99
N LEU A 49 10.44 -3.92 8.00
CA LEU A 49 9.67 -3.97 9.26
C LEU A 49 9.93 -5.27 10.02
N PHE A 50 9.95 -6.40 9.33
CA PHE A 50 10.22 -7.69 9.97
C PHE A 50 11.65 -7.75 10.52
N ASN A 51 12.64 -7.34 9.72
CA ASN A 51 14.04 -7.37 10.14
C ASN A 51 14.33 -6.45 11.32
N ASN A 52 13.56 -5.36 11.44
CA ASN A 52 13.68 -4.42 12.56
C ASN A 52 12.74 -4.77 13.71
N LYS A 53 12.10 -5.93 13.67
CA LYS A 53 11.19 -6.43 14.72
C LYS A 53 10.01 -5.50 14.98
N LYS A 54 9.55 -4.78 13.96
CA LYS A 54 8.39 -3.89 14.05
C LYS A 54 7.07 -4.61 13.82
N ILE A 55 7.11 -5.75 13.12
CA ILE A 55 5.97 -6.65 12.94
C ILE A 55 6.39 -8.04 13.40
N PHE A 56 5.45 -8.77 14.00
CA PHE A 56 5.75 -10.07 14.58
C PHE A 56 4.54 -10.98 14.54
N SER A 57 4.81 -12.25 14.22
CA SER A 57 3.88 -13.36 14.43
C SER A 57 4.73 -14.60 14.71
N ARG A 58 4.24 -15.47 15.59
CA ARG A 58 4.93 -16.73 15.87
C ARG A 58 5.06 -17.63 14.63
N HIS A 59 4.28 -17.37 13.57
CA HIS A 59 4.30 -18.13 12.32
C HIS A 59 5.37 -17.63 11.35
N TRP A 60 5.94 -16.45 11.60
CA TRP A 60 6.94 -15.84 10.72
C TRP A 60 8.33 -16.03 11.28
N LYS A 61 9.11 -16.91 10.64
CA LYS A 61 10.50 -17.18 11.04
C LYS A 61 11.48 -16.33 10.24
N GLN A 62 11.09 -15.92 9.04
CA GLN A 62 11.90 -15.10 8.14
C GLN A 62 11.00 -14.13 7.38
N ALA A 63 11.60 -13.08 6.80
CA ALA A 63 10.85 -12.05 6.09
C ALA A 63 9.98 -12.61 4.97
N GLU A 64 10.47 -13.65 4.27
CA GLU A 64 9.71 -14.30 3.21
C GLU A 64 8.35 -14.84 3.68
N ASP A 65 8.26 -15.24 4.94
CA ASP A 65 7.01 -15.76 5.50
C ASP A 65 5.93 -14.69 5.56
N VAL A 66 6.31 -13.44 5.85
CA VAL A 66 5.38 -12.31 5.84
C VAL A 66 4.83 -12.10 4.43
N ILE A 67 5.71 -12.11 3.44
CA ILE A 67 5.33 -11.93 2.03
C ILE A 67 4.34 -13.01 1.60
N ARG A 68 4.62 -14.28 1.94
CA ARG A 68 3.71 -15.39 1.63
C ARG A 68 2.35 -15.24 2.29
N THR A 69 2.32 -14.80 3.54
CA THR A 69 1.05 -14.56 4.24
C THR A 69 0.21 -13.53 3.49
N VAL A 70 0.83 -12.44 3.05
CA VAL A 70 0.13 -11.40 2.29
C VAL A 70 -0.41 -11.95 0.97
N GLU A 71 0.41 -12.71 0.24
CA GLU A 71 0.01 -13.24 -1.06
C GLU A 71 -1.03 -14.35 -0.95
N GLU A 72 -0.84 -15.30 -0.04
CA GLU A 72 -1.65 -16.52 0.04
C GLU A 72 -2.87 -16.35 0.93
N ASP A 73 -2.71 -15.78 2.12
CA ASP A 73 -3.80 -15.67 3.09
C ASP A 73 -4.67 -14.44 2.84
N LEU A 74 -4.08 -13.33 2.43
CA LEU A 74 -4.82 -12.10 2.16
C LEU A 74 -5.18 -11.95 0.67
N GLU A 75 -4.66 -12.82 -0.17
CA GLU A 75 -4.90 -12.81 -1.61
C GLU A 75 -4.59 -11.45 -2.26
N ILE A 76 -3.47 -10.87 -1.86
CA ILE A 76 -2.96 -9.61 -2.39
C ILE A 76 -1.84 -9.89 -3.36
N GLU A 77 -1.94 -9.35 -4.58
CA GLU A 77 -0.89 -9.47 -5.59
C GLU A 77 0.10 -8.33 -5.44
N PHE A 78 1.38 -8.64 -5.30
CA PHE A 78 2.44 -7.62 -5.36
C PHE A 78 2.76 -7.29 -6.81
N LEU A 79 2.66 -6.01 -7.16
CA LEU A 79 2.94 -5.54 -8.52
C LEU A 79 4.38 -5.06 -8.66
N PRO A 80 5.05 -5.40 -9.77
CA PRO A 80 6.42 -4.95 -10.00
C PRO A 80 6.47 -3.44 -10.26
N LEU A 81 7.59 -2.82 -9.87
CA LEU A 81 7.87 -1.42 -10.20
C LEU A 81 8.47 -1.36 -11.59
N ARG A 82 7.70 -0.88 -12.55
CA ARG A 82 8.17 -0.69 -13.92
C ARG A 82 8.82 0.68 -14.06
N ARG A 83 9.66 0.85 -15.09
CA ARG A 83 10.40 2.09 -15.29
C ARG A 83 9.51 3.33 -15.39
N HIS A 84 8.28 3.20 -15.88
CA HIS A 84 7.34 4.34 -15.99
C HIS A 84 6.98 4.94 -14.64
N VAL A 85 7.02 4.12 -13.58
CA VAL A 85 6.85 4.62 -12.21
C VAL A 85 7.94 5.63 -11.88
N GLY A 86 9.17 5.38 -12.35
CA GLY A 86 10.28 6.30 -12.17
C GLY A 86 10.04 7.67 -12.81
N TYR A 87 9.44 7.69 -14.01
CA TYR A 87 9.09 8.96 -14.65
C TYR A 87 8.06 9.73 -13.84
N THR A 88 7.01 9.06 -13.38
CA THR A 88 5.99 9.67 -12.53
C THR A 88 6.61 10.20 -11.25
N TYR A 89 7.43 9.37 -10.59
CA TYR A 89 8.12 9.72 -9.35
C TYR A 89 8.98 10.98 -9.53
N SER A 90 9.69 11.08 -10.66
CA SER A 90 10.57 12.22 -10.94
C SER A 90 9.80 13.54 -11.12
N ARG A 91 8.52 13.46 -11.50
CA ARG A 91 7.67 14.63 -11.73
C ARG A 91 6.73 14.94 -10.56
N LEU A 92 6.74 14.11 -9.54
CA LEU A 92 5.81 14.27 -8.41
C LEU A 92 6.18 15.51 -7.60
N HIS A 93 5.19 16.37 -7.36
CA HIS A 93 5.33 17.52 -6.47
C HIS A 93 4.99 17.10 -5.05
N LEU A 94 5.93 17.27 -4.13
CA LEU A 94 5.78 16.77 -2.76
C LEU A 94 4.92 17.70 -1.92
N ASN A 95 4.19 17.11 -0.99
CA ASN A 95 3.36 17.83 -0.03
C ASN A 95 4.24 18.45 1.05
N GLU A 96 4.88 19.57 0.72
CA GLU A 96 5.81 20.28 1.60
C GLU A 96 5.09 20.87 2.82
N GLU A 97 3.87 21.32 2.64
CA GLU A 97 3.09 21.94 3.70
C GLU A 97 2.88 20.99 4.88
N GLN A 98 2.65 19.73 4.59
CA GLN A 98 2.49 18.68 5.62
C GLN A 98 3.77 17.88 5.86
N GLU A 99 4.90 18.36 5.36
CA GLU A 99 6.21 17.74 5.53
C GLU A 99 6.23 16.25 5.17
N HIS A 100 5.60 15.93 4.05
CA HIS A 100 5.49 14.55 3.59
C HIS A 100 6.75 14.17 2.78
N TRP A 101 7.79 13.75 3.49
CA TRP A 101 9.11 13.49 2.90
C TRP A 101 9.45 12.02 2.72
N ASP A 102 8.57 11.09 3.10
CA ASP A 102 8.86 9.66 3.05
C ASP A 102 8.94 9.17 1.59
N PRO A 103 10.14 8.78 1.10
CA PRO A 103 10.29 8.32 -0.29
C PRO A 103 9.47 7.07 -0.61
N SER A 104 9.28 6.19 0.36
CA SER A 104 8.49 4.98 0.19
C SER A 104 7.04 5.32 -0.19
N ASP A 105 6.44 6.28 0.53
CA ASP A 105 5.10 6.75 0.22
C ASP A 105 5.03 7.35 -1.19
N HIS A 106 6.05 8.13 -1.58
CA HIS A 106 6.08 8.75 -2.90
C HIS A 106 6.16 7.72 -4.03
N ILE A 107 6.87 6.61 -3.79
CA ILE A 107 6.94 5.50 -4.75
C ILE A 107 5.58 4.83 -4.88
N ILE A 108 4.90 4.56 -3.77
CA ILE A 108 3.57 3.92 -3.77
C ILE A 108 2.56 4.82 -4.50
N ILE A 109 2.56 6.11 -4.19
CA ILE A 109 1.69 7.09 -4.86
C ILE A 109 1.97 7.11 -6.37
N SER A 110 3.24 7.21 -6.74
CA SER A 110 3.66 7.23 -8.15
C SER A 110 3.27 5.95 -8.87
N HIS A 111 3.38 4.80 -8.19
CA HIS A 111 3.00 3.50 -8.73
C HIS A 111 1.49 3.46 -9.04
N ALA A 112 0.66 3.90 -8.08
CA ALA A 112 -0.79 3.94 -8.26
C ALA A 112 -1.19 4.87 -9.42
N ILE A 113 -0.56 6.05 -9.52
CA ILE A 113 -0.82 7.00 -10.60
C ILE A 113 -0.45 6.36 -11.96
N THR A 114 0.74 5.79 -12.06
CA THR A 114 1.25 5.21 -13.31
C THR A 114 0.37 4.09 -13.83
N GLU A 115 -0.03 3.19 -12.94
CA GLU A 115 -0.84 2.01 -13.30
C GLU A 115 -2.34 2.31 -13.28
N ARG A 116 -2.73 3.54 -12.96
CA ARG A 116 -4.13 3.98 -12.87
C ARG A 116 -4.97 3.12 -11.92
N LEU A 117 -4.40 2.88 -10.74
CA LEU A 117 -5.06 2.10 -9.71
C LEU A 117 -5.64 3.02 -8.65
N THR A 118 -6.73 2.58 -8.03
CA THR A 118 -7.26 3.27 -6.86
C THR A 118 -6.40 2.89 -5.66
N LEU A 119 -5.85 3.89 -4.97
CA LEU A 119 -5.03 3.68 -3.77
C LEU A 119 -5.90 3.83 -2.52
N LEU A 120 -5.81 2.86 -1.63
CA LEU A 120 -6.47 2.89 -0.33
C LEU A 120 -5.43 3.20 0.75
N SER A 121 -5.64 4.27 1.51
CA SER A 121 -4.71 4.71 2.56
C SER A 121 -5.45 5.48 3.65
N SER A 122 -4.95 5.37 4.88
CA SER A 122 -5.41 6.18 6.01
C SER A 122 -4.55 7.41 6.25
N ASP A 123 -3.50 7.61 5.48
CA ASP A 123 -2.61 8.77 5.64
C ASP A 123 -3.23 10.01 5.00
N THR A 124 -3.57 10.98 5.83
CA THR A 124 -4.24 12.20 5.39
C THR A 124 -3.38 13.08 4.47
N ARG A 125 -2.07 12.87 4.45
CA ARG A 125 -1.16 13.63 3.58
C ARG A 125 -1.26 13.23 2.12
N PHE A 126 -1.84 12.06 1.81
CA PHE A 126 -1.98 11.56 0.45
C PHE A 126 -3.00 12.33 -0.37
N TRP A 127 -3.96 12.97 0.28
CA TRP A 127 -4.99 13.76 -0.40
C TRP A 127 -4.39 14.82 -1.33
N TYR A 128 -3.27 15.39 -0.95
CA TYR A 128 -2.56 16.41 -1.73
C TYR A 128 -2.27 15.96 -3.17
N TYR A 129 -2.05 14.66 -3.37
CA TYR A 129 -1.62 14.13 -4.67
C TYR A 129 -2.78 13.85 -5.63
N ARG A 130 -4.01 14.07 -5.23
CA ARG A 130 -5.18 13.88 -6.11
C ARG A 130 -5.10 14.73 -7.37
N ASN A 131 -4.64 15.96 -7.27
CA ASN A 131 -4.49 16.85 -8.41
C ASN A 131 -3.38 16.42 -9.37
N GLN A 132 -2.59 15.45 -8.98
CA GLN A 132 -1.49 14.91 -9.78
C GLN A 132 -1.86 13.55 -10.40
N GLY A 133 -3.12 13.17 -10.33
CA GLY A 133 -3.63 11.96 -10.95
C GLY A 133 -3.89 10.79 -10.01
N LEU A 134 -3.74 11.00 -8.70
CA LEU A 134 -4.01 9.94 -7.73
C LEU A 134 -5.51 9.76 -7.51
N ASP A 135 -6.00 8.55 -7.74
CA ASP A 135 -7.34 8.12 -7.36
C ASP A 135 -7.22 7.50 -5.96
N LEU A 136 -7.75 8.19 -4.97
CA LEU A 136 -7.54 7.86 -3.56
C LEU A 136 -8.85 7.58 -2.85
N VAL A 137 -8.87 6.48 -2.08
CA VAL A 137 -9.90 6.21 -1.07
C VAL A 137 -9.23 6.37 0.29
N GLU A 138 -9.71 7.33 1.08
CA GLU A 138 -9.24 7.58 2.44
C GLU A 138 -10.18 6.97 3.47
N TYR A 139 -9.60 6.65 4.63
CA TYR A 139 -10.41 6.22 5.77
C TYR A 139 -9.79 6.61 7.11
#